data_acbbb4c764f99bb62f7988f81497d7de
#
_entry.id   acbbb4c764f99bb62f7988f81497d7de
#
_cell.length_a   1.000
_cell.length_b   1.000
_cell.length_c   1.000
_cell.angle_alpha   90.00
_cell.angle_beta   90.00
_cell.angle_gamma   90.00
#
_symmetry.space_group_name_H-M   'P 1'
#
loop_
_entity.id
_entity.type
_entity.pdbx_description
1 polymer ?
#
loop_
_entity_poly.entity_id
_entity_poly.type
_entity_poly.pdbx_seq_one_letter_code
_entity_poly.pdbx_strand_id
1 'polypeptide(L)'
;MMYLVITEKLTQEGKKNFKKVLEWQKRFDEWLISHGATWKSVKHFVTLIGEPVYETWLEYPNYSALDEDDEKTKDFAKNPEWQELISKMNVYFQRINSRTMKEI
;
A
#
# COMPACT_ATOMS: atom_id res chain seq x y z
N MET A 1 3.06 -10.50 16.16
CA MET A 1 2.69 -9.53 15.11
C MET A 1 3.45 -9.81 13.83
N MET A 2 2.80 -9.63 12.72
CA MET A 2 3.39 -9.74 11.40
C MET A 2 3.24 -8.42 10.66
N TYR A 3 4.18 -8.15 9.78
CA TYR A 3 4.16 -6.96 8.93
C TYR A 3 4.30 -7.36 7.47
N LEU A 4 3.43 -6.82 6.63
CA LEU A 4 3.67 -6.81 5.18
C LEU A 4 4.29 -5.46 4.87
N VAL A 5 5.51 -5.50 4.33
CA VAL A 5 6.24 -4.28 3.96
C VAL A 5 6.34 -4.20 2.45
N ILE A 6 5.77 -3.16 1.89
CA ILE A 6 5.78 -2.90 0.46
C ILE A 6 6.73 -1.75 0.20
N THR A 7 7.76 -2.00 -0.60
CA THR A 7 8.76 -0.99 -0.94
C THR A 7 8.56 -0.58 -2.40
N GLU A 8 8.43 0.71 -2.63
CA GLU A 8 8.19 1.28 -3.94
C GLU A 8 9.11 2.46 -4.19
N LYS A 9 9.41 2.70 -5.45
CA LYS A 9 10.15 3.88 -5.89
C LYS A 9 9.16 4.87 -6.46
N LEU A 10 9.28 6.14 -6.09
CA LEU A 10 8.47 7.20 -6.69
C LEU A 10 8.90 7.39 -8.15
N THR A 11 7.93 7.43 -9.04
CA THR A 11 8.16 7.81 -10.44
C THR A 11 8.42 9.31 -10.52
N GLN A 12 8.82 9.80 -11.70
CA GLN A 12 8.93 11.26 -11.94
C GLN A 12 7.61 11.97 -11.62
N GLU A 13 6.49 11.40 -12.04
CA GLU A 13 5.16 11.94 -11.74
C GLU A 13 4.86 11.92 -10.24
N GLY A 14 5.23 10.85 -9.54
CA GLY A 14 5.07 10.76 -8.10
C GLY A 14 5.88 11.80 -7.35
N LYS A 15 7.13 12.02 -7.74
CA LYS A 15 7.99 13.05 -7.15
C LYS A 15 7.43 14.45 -7.40
N LYS A 16 7.01 14.71 -8.61
CA LYS A 16 6.52 16.01 -9.06
C LYS A 16 5.20 16.39 -8.39
N ASN A 17 4.38 15.41 -8.09
CA ASN A 17 3.04 15.58 -7.55
C ASN A 17 2.88 14.92 -6.17
N PHE A 18 3.88 15.04 -5.32
CA PHE A 18 3.90 14.30 -4.04
C PHE A 18 2.69 14.61 -3.16
N LYS A 19 2.20 15.85 -3.18
CA LYS A 19 0.98 16.21 -2.45
C LYS A 19 -0.22 15.37 -2.92
N LYS A 20 -0.34 15.16 -4.24
CA LYS A 20 -1.39 14.31 -4.81
C LYS A 20 -1.19 12.84 -4.44
N VAL A 21 0.06 12.40 -4.32
CA VAL A 21 0.37 11.04 -3.85
C VAL A 21 -0.17 10.83 -2.44
N LEU A 22 0.04 11.79 -1.55
CA LEU A 22 -0.47 11.71 -0.18
C LEU A 22 -1.99 11.71 -0.11
N GLU A 23 -2.65 12.52 -0.94
CA GLU A 23 -4.12 12.53 -1.04
C GLU A 23 -4.65 11.19 -1.57
N TRP A 24 -4.00 10.65 -2.59
CA TRP A 24 -4.32 9.34 -3.14
C TRP A 24 -4.13 8.24 -2.09
N GLN A 25 -3.02 8.27 -1.34
CA GLN A 25 -2.73 7.27 -0.31
C GLN A 25 -3.82 7.25 0.75
N LYS A 26 -4.27 8.41 1.19
CA LYS A 26 -5.36 8.52 2.16
C LYS A 26 -6.65 7.90 1.63
N ARG A 27 -7.02 8.21 0.39
CA ARG A 27 -8.20 7.62 -0.26
C ARG A 27 -8.09 6.12 -0.36
N PHE A 28 -6.92 5.62 -0.74
CA PHE A 28 -6.66 4.19 -0.90
C PHE A 28 -6.81 3.46 0.43
N ASP A 29 -6.20 3.96 1.48
CA ASP A 29 -6.28 3.37 2.81
C ASP A 29 -7.73 3.36 3.32
N GLU A 30 -8.44 4.46 3.18
CA GLU A 30 -9.85 4.58 3.59
C GLU A 30 -10.74 3.60 2.81
N TRP A 31 -10.48 3.45 1.51
CA TRP A 31 -11.21 2.51 0.68
C TRP A 31 -11.02 1.06 1.15
N LEU A 32 -9.78 0.68 1.45
CA LEU A 32 -9.46 -0.65 1.97
C LEU A 32 -10.14 -0.90 3.32
N ILE A 33 -10.11 0.07 4.21
CA ILE A 33 -10.79 -0.02 5.51
C ILE A 33 -12.29 -0.26 5.30
N SER A 34 -12.92 0.51 4.43
CA SER A 34 -14.36 0.39 4.15
C SER A 34 -14.73 -0.93 3.48
N HIS A 35 -13.77 -1.63 2.88
CA HIS A 35 -13.96 -2.92 2.23
C HIS A 35 -13.41 -4.09 3.04
N GLY A 36 -13.22 -3.89 4.34
CA GLY A 36 -12.96 -4.96 5.29
C GLY A 36 -11.51 -5.39 5.45
N ALA A 37 -10.56 -4.46 5.26
CA ALA A 37 -9.16 -4.76 5.54
C ALA A 37 -8.98 -5.25 6.97
N THR A 38 -8.17 -6.29 7.16
CA THR A 38 -7.96 -6.95 8.45
C THR A 38 -6.69 -6.49 9.17
N TRP A 39 -5.85 -5.67 8.52
CA TRP A 39 -4.67 -5.13 9.18
C TRP A 39 -5.06 -4.19 10.34
N LYS A 40 -4.25 -4.19 11.39
CA LYS A 40 -4.48 -3.37 12.59
C LYS A 40 -4.03 -1.94 12.41
N SER A 41 -2.98 -1.73 11.65
CA SER A 41 -2.45 -0.40 11.39
C SER A 41 -1.74 -0.36 10.04
N VAL A 42 -1.66 0.83 9.47
CA VAL A 42 -0.90 1.10 8.27
C VAL A 42 -0.04 2.33 8.50
N LYS A 43 1.21 2.26 8.08
CA LYS A 43 2.15 3.38 8.15
C LYS A 43 2.86 3.52 6.81
N HIS A 44 3.08 4.76 6.42
CA HIS A 44 3.80 5.07 5.19
C HIS A 44 5.04 5.88 5.54
N PHE A 45 6.15 5.53 4.91
CA PHE A 45 7.43 6.18 5.10
C PHE A 45 7.99 6.63 3.76
N VAL A 46 8.62 7.78 3.73
CA VAL A 46 9.36 8.24 2.57
C VAL A 46 10.79 8.56 3.00
N THR A 47 11.75 8.20 2.17
CA THR A 47 13.16 8.50 2.42
C THR A 47 13.39 10.00 2.25
N LEU A 48 13.91 10.67 3.29
CA LEU A 48 14.21 12.10 3.25
C LEU A 48 15.59 12.39 2.67
N ILE A 49 16.54 11.48 2.89
CA ILE A 49 17.92 11.62 2.41
C ILE A 49 18.28 10.30 1.71
N GLY A 50 18.80 10.41 0.50
CA GLY A 50 19.13 9.27 -0.32
C GLY A 50 18.14 9.06 -1.44
N GLU A 51 18.07 7.83 -1.95
CA GLU A 51 17.16 7.50 -3.04
C GLU A 51 15.71 7.59 -2.58
N PRO A 52 14.79 8.22 -3.36
CA PRO A 52 13.41 8.44 -2.94
C PRO A 52 12.60 7.13 -2.94
N VAL A 53 12.64 6.44 -1.82
CA VAL A 53 11.93 5.19 -1.58
C VAL A 53 10.72 5.47 -0.70
N TYR A 54 9.60 4.85 -1.05
CA TYR A 54 8.34 4.92 -0.32
C TYR A 54 8.02 3.53 0.22
N GLU A 55 7.78 3.43 1.53
CA GLU A 55 7.46 2.15 2.16
C GLU A 55 6.10 2.21 2.84
N THR A 56 5.34 1.13 2.68
CA THR A 56 4.09 0.93 3.39
C THR A 56 4.23 -0.28 4.31
N TRP A 57 3.94 -0.09 5.58
CA TRP A 57 3.98 -1.13 6.61
C TRP A 57 2.57 -1.43 7.07
N LEU A 58 2.09 -2.64 6.76
CA LEU A 58 0.79 -3.13 7.18
C LEU A 58 0.99 -4.12 8.33
N GLU A 59 0.40 -3.83 9.48
CA GLU A 59 0.51 -4.66 10.67
C GLU A 59 -0.67 -5.62 10.74
N TYR A 60 -0.38 -6.92 10.81
CA TYR A 60 -1.39 -7.97 10.91
C TYR A 60 -1.24 -8.74 12.23
N PRO A 61 -2.35 -9.20 12.85
CA PRO A 61 -2.28 -10.01 14.05
C PRO A 61 -1.62 -11.37 13.78
N ASN A 62 -1.82 -11.94 12.60
CA ASN A 62 -1.29 -13.24 12.21
C ASN A 62 -1.32 -13.41 10.70
N TYR A 63 -0.74 -14.52 10.23
CA TYR A 63 -0.68 -14.83 8.80
C TYR A 63 -2.06 -15.05 8.18
N SER A 64 -2.99 -15.62 8.95
CA SER A 64 -4.35 -15.87 8.47
C SER A 64 -5.07 -14.59 8.07
N ALA A 65 -4.88 -13.50 8.82
CA ALA A 65 -5.45 -12.19 8.49
C ALA A 65 -4.84 -11.61 7.20
N LEU A 66 -3.54 -11.78 7.02
CA LEU A 66 -2.85 -11.38 5.79
C LEU A 66 -3.42 -12.14 4.58
N ASP A 67 -3.57 -13.45 4.72
CA ASP A 67 -4.08 -14.31 3.66
C ASP A 67 -5.54 -13.96 3.31
N GLU A 68 -6.35 -13.64 4.31
CA GLU A 68 -7.72 -13.17 4.10
C GLU A 68 -7.77 -11.90 3.26
N ASP A 69 -6.91 -10.93 3.55
CA ASP A 69 -6.85 -9.69 2.77
C ASP A 69 -6.37 -9.94 1.34
N ASP A 70 -5.42 -10.85 1.16
CA ASP A 70 -4.94 -11.23 -0.17
C ASP A 70 -6.06 -11.83 -1.01
N GLU A 71 -6.89 -12.70 -0.42
CA GLU A 71 -8.04 -13.26 -1.10
C GLU A 71 -9.10 -12.21 -1.45
N LYS A 72 -9.37 -11.27 -0.54
CA LYS A 72 -10.30 -10.15 -0.82
C LYS A 72 -9.82 -9.29 -1.98
N THR A 73 -8.52 -9.05 -2.08
CA THR A 73 -7.93 -8.25 -3.15
C THR A 73 -8.23 -8.84 -4.54
N LYS A 74 -8.28 -10.15 -4.65
CA LYS A 74 -8.62 -10.82 -5.91
C LYS A 74 -10.04 -10.47 -6.36
N ASP A 75 -10.97 -10.32 -5.41
CA ASP A 75 -12.34 -9.95 -5.71
C ASP A 75 -12.52 -8.49 -6.12
N PHE A 76 -11.57 -7.63 -5.73
CA PHE A 76 -11.61 -6.21 -6.08
C PHE A 76 -11.32 -5.93 -7.55
N ALA A 77 -10.73 -6.87 -8.27
CA ALA A 77 -10.25 -6.66 -9.64
C ALA A 77 -11.33 -6.13 -10.60
N LYS A 78 -12.60 -6.47 -10.37
CA LYS A 78 -13.73 -6.03 -11.20
C LYS A 78 -14.39 -4.74 -10.71
N ASN A 79 -13.97 -4.21 -9.57
CA ASN A 79 -14.55 -3.01 -8.98
C ASN A 79 -13.97 -1.76 -9.69
N PRO A 80 -14.82 -0.87 -10.26
CA PRO A 80 -14.34 0.32 -10.97
C PRO A 80 -13.53 1.28 -10.09
N GLU A 81 -13.90 1.43 -8.82
CA GLU A 81 -13.15 2.29 -7.88
C GLU A 81 -11.75 1.73 -7.62
N TRP A 82 -11.65 0.41 -7.44
CA TRP A 82 -10.38 -0.27 -7.29
C TRP A 82 -9.50 -0.06 -8.53
N GLN A 83 -10.06 -0.25 -9.72
CA GLN A 83 -9.35 -0.07 -10.98
C GLN A 83 -8.79 1.35 -11.10
N GLU A 84 -9.56 2.37 -10.73
CA GLU A 84 -9.12 3.75 -10.72
C GLU A 84 -7.96 3.97 -9.74
N LEU A 85 -8.09 3.47 -8.50
CA LEU A 85 -7.06 3.60 -7.48
C LEU A 85 -5.75 2.94 -7.92
N ILE A 86 -5.81 1.73 -8.48
CA ILE A 86 -4.63 1.00 -8.98
C ILE A 86 -4.02 1.73 -10.19
N SER A 87 -4.83 2.28 -11.07
CA SER A 87 -4.35 3.07 -12.21
C SER A 87 -3.50 4.27 -11.73
N LYS A 88 -3.93 4.97 -10.69
CA LYS A 88 -3.17 6.07 -10.10
C LYS A 88 -1.91 5.58 -9.40
N MET A 89 -1.98 4.46 -8.68
CA MET A 89 -0.81 3.86 -8.05
C MET A 89 0.29 3.61 -9.08
N ASN A 90 -0.05 3.09 -10.24
CA ASN A 90 0.91 2.79 -11.30
C ASN A 90 1.51 4.05 -11.93
N VAL A 91 0.85 5.19 -11.83
CA VAL A 91 1.40 6.48 -12.27
C VAL A 91 2.43 7.01 -11.27
N TYR A 92 2.17 6.85 -9.98
CA TYR A 92 3.00 7.43 -8.91
C TYR A 92 4.15 6.56 -8.47
N PHE A 93 4.02 5.23 -8.57
CA PHE A 93 4.96 4.28 -8.00
C PHE A 93 5.39 3.19 -8.97
N GLN A 94 6.63 2.74 -8.75
CA GLN A 94 7.14 1.50 -9.33
C GLN A 94 7.47 0.55 -8.17
N ARG A 95 6.87 -0.63 -8.15
CA ARG A 95 7.11 -1.63 -7.11
C ARG A 95 8.54 -2.14 -7.18
N ILE A 96 9.26 -2.10 -6.06
CA ILE A 96 10.59 -2.70 -5.92
C ILE A 96 10.44 -4.11 -5.37
N ASN A 97 9.81 -4.26 -4.20
CA ASN A 97 9.55 -5.57 -3.61
C ASN A 97 8.41 -5.50 -2.57
N SER A 98 7.98 -6.67 -2.14
CA SER A 98 7.16 -6.79 -0.93
C SER A 98 7.76 -7.94 -0.11
N ARG A 99 7.74 -7.81 1.20
CA ARG A 99 8.26 -8.81 2.11
C ARG A 99 7.37 -8.92 3.34
N THR A 100 7.31 -10.11 3.90
CA THR A 100 6.59 -10.37 5.14
C THR A 100 7.60 -10.54 6.26
N MET A 101 7.38 -9.84 7.37
CA MET A 101 8.26 -9.89 8.54
C MET A 101 7.44 -10.33 9.74
N LYS A 102 8.05 -11.15 10.59
CA LYS A 102 7.46 -11.59 11.86
C LYS A 102 8.27 -11.03 13.01
N GLU A 103 7.58 -10.46 13.99
CA GLU A 103 8.21 -10.03 15.24
C GLU A 103 8.59 -11.26 16.06
N ILE A 104 9.82 -11.33 16.49
CA ILE A 104 10.36 -12.43 17.28
C ILE A 104 10.38 -12.09 18.78
#